data_a6a5c3955772467160efdd4f1f3155ef
#
_entry.id   a6a5c3955772467160efdd4f1f3155ef
#
_cell.length_a   1.000
_cell.length_b   1.000
_cell.length_c   1.000
_cell.angle_alpha   90.00
_cell.angle_beta   90.00
_cell.angle_gamma   90.00
#
_symmetry.space_group_name_H-M   'P 1'
#
loop_
_entity.id
_entity.type
_entity.pdbx_description
1 polymer ?
#
loop_
_entity_poly.entity_id
_entity_poly.type
_entity_poly.pdbx_seq_one_letter_code
_entity_poly.pdbx_strand_id
1 'polypeptide(L)'
;MYLTFYNETKGYFASNRSEARYNTEEFCCNDIFSFELEKQEIEEQINIQSVVPFIPLNLYFHNDEPDCCTMKTSTEKTYKEAYISYFKMEEEYNKYNPNLESFFEDSLKGNFNKLSIIFSHILSDLKQGKKIQLQIKGHASPLHEKQYNINLSKRRIKSFINYVELHQSKAFSPYLENGNFQIIELPFGEKNAANLVSDNPNDKQKSIFSLAAMLERKIEIVDVKLVE
;
A
#
# COMPACT_ATOMS: atom_id res chain seq x y z
N MET A 1 -12.65 31.17 22.19
CA MET A 1 -13.07 29.92 22.88
C MET A 1 -11.83 29.03 22.99
N TYR A 2 -11.45 28.67 24.21
CA TYR A 2 -10.29 27.79 24.46
C TYR A 2 -10.82 26.44 24.84
N LEU A 3 -10.38 25.41 24.12
CA LEU A 3 -10.74 24.03 24.31
C LEU A 3 -9.52 23.29 24.87
N THR A 4 -9.69 22.57 25.97
CA THR A 4 -8.61 21.79 26.59
C THR A 4 -9.07 20.37 26.85
N PHE A 5 -8.36 19.39 26.28
CA PHE A 5 -8.58 17.98 26.54
C PHE A 5 -7.73 17.53 27.75
N TYR A 6 -8.27 16.72 28.62
CA TYR A 6 -7.51 16.02 29.67
C TYR A 6 -7.39 14.52 29.39
N ASN A 7 -8.16 13.99 28.44
CA ASN A 7 -7.94 12.69 27.80
C ASN A 7 -8.48 12.70 26.36
N GLU A 8 -8.50 11.57 25.66
CA GLU A 8 -8.90 11.47 24.24
C GLU A 8 -10.34 11.90 23.95
N THR A 9 -11.23 11.82 24.91
CA THR A 9 -12.68 12.05 24.71
C THR A 9 -13.27 13.13 25.60
N LYS A 10 -12.57 13.55 26.65
CA LYS A 10 -13.11 14.49 27.65
C LYS A 10 -12.25 15.74 27.75
N GLY A 11 -12.90 16.85 27.96
CA GLY A 11 -12.21 18.13 28.09
C GLY A 11 -13.10 19.19 28.70
N TYR A 12 -12.55 20.38 28.72
CA TYR A 12 -13.23 21.60 29.19
C TYR A 12 -13.13 22.69 28.15
N PHE A 13 -14.17 23.54 28.12
CA PHE A 13 -14.14 24.78 27.34
C PHE A 13 -14.79 25.92 28.14
N ALA A 14 -14.31 27.13 27.89
CA ALA A 14 -14.88 28.34 28.48
C ALA A 14 -15.90 28.95 27.50
N SER A 15 -17.07 29.28 27.96
CA SER A 15 -18.13 29.89 27.15
C SER A 15 -19.03 30.80 27.98
N ASN A 16 -19.53 31.84 27.34
CA ASN A 16 -20.53 32.77 27.86
C ASN A 16 -21.94 32.52 27.28
N ARG A 17 -22.25 31.27 26.91
CA ARG A 17 -23.57 30.93 26.41
C ARG A 17 -24.68 31.19 27.45
N SER A 18 -25.94 31.21 27.03
CA SER A 18 -27.10 31.54 27.84
C SER A 18 -27.26 30.71 29.12
N GLU A 19 -26.63 29.55 29.19
CA GLU A 19 -26.64 28.66 30.36
C GLU A 19 -25.49 28.93 31.35
N ALA A 20 -24.60 29.90 31.04
CA ALA A 20 -23.55 30.31 31.96
C ALA A 20 -24.16 31.03 33.17
N ARG A 21 -23.65 30.73 34.37
CA ARG A 21 -24.21 31.19 35.65
C ARG A 21 -24.17 32.72 35.85
N TYR A 22 -23.28 33.43 35.14
CA TYR A 22 -23.04 34.84 35.25
C TYR A 22 -23.22 35.55 33.92
N ASN A 23 -24.38 35.42 33.32
CA ASN A 23 -24.74 36.16 32.12
C ASN A 23 -25.39 37.50 32.53
N THR A 24 -24.58 38.55 32.75
CA THR A 24 -25.08 39.93 32.90
C THR A 24 -24.76 40.68 31.60
N GLU A 25 -25.71 41.49 31.12
CA GLU A 25 -25.65 42.17 29.82
C GLU A 25 -24.41 43.08 29.62
N GLU A 26 -23.67 43.40 30.67
CA GLU A 26 -22.56 44.35 30.62
C GLU A 26 -21.15 43.73 30.73
N PHE A 27 -21.01 42.49 31.22
CA PHE A 27 -19.69 41.86 31.36
C PHE A 27 -19.71 40.38 31.00
N CYS A 28 -18.88 40.05 30.05
CA CYS A 28 -18.70 38.70 29.61
C CYS A 28 -17.97 37.85 30.67
N CYS A 29 -18.73 37.05 31.43
CA CYS A 29 -18.18 36.00 32.26
C CYS A 29 -18.24 34.68 31.50
N ASN A 30 -17.10 33.99 31.42
CA ASN A 30 -17.04 32.66 30.85
C ASN A 30 -17.13 31.64 31.97
N ASP A 31 -18.12 30.77 31.91
CA ASP A 31 -18.16 29.57 32.73
C ASP A 31 -17.37 28.43 32.05
N ILE A 32 -16.85 27.55 32.88
CA ILE A 32 -16.15 26.37 32.41
C ILE A 32 -17.15 25.20 32.27
N PHE A 33 -17.29 24.68 31.08
CA PHE A 33 -18.12 23.55 30.79
C PHE A 33 -17.25 22.34 30.54
N SER A 34 -17.63 21.17 31.06
CA SER A 34 -17.07 19.90 30.66
C SER A 34 -17.79 19.39 29.46
N PHE A 35 -17.08 18.67 28.61
CA PHE A 35 -17.66 17.90 27.53
C PHE A 35 -17.09 16.47 27.51
N GLU A 36 -17.88 15.56 27.03
CA GLU A 36 -17.46 14.21 26.69
C GLU A 36 -17.86 13.95 25.25
N LEU A 37 -16.87 13.63 24.40
CA LEU A 37 -17.15 13.18 23.05
C LEU A 37 -17.69 11.75 23.16
N GLU A 38 -18.94 11.52 22.74
CA GLU A 38 -19.37 10.18 22.48
C GLU A 38 -18.40 9.59 21.45
N LYS A 39 -17.70 8.52 21.82
CA LYS A 39 -17.13 7.65 20.82
C LYS A 39 -18.33 7.08 20.06
N GLN A 40 -18.75 7.72 19.00
CA GLN A 40 -19.38 6.98 17.93
C GLN A 40 -18.29 6.02 17.50
N GLU A 41 -18.40 4.76 17.95
CA GLU A 41 -17.89 3.65 17.18
C GLU A 41 -18.67 3.72 15.86
N ILE A 42 -18.15 4.54 14.94
CA ILE A 42 -18.38 4.31 13.54
C ILE A 42 -17.63 2.99 13.32
N GLU A 43 -18.27 1.87 13.65
CA GLU A 43 -18.09 0.65 12.92
C GLU A 43 -18.59 0.96 11.50
N GLU A 44 -17.86 1.77 10.74
CA GLU A 44 -17.81 1.55 9.31
C GLU A 44 -17.55 0.06 9.21
N GLN A 45 -18.50 -0.66 8.65
CA GLN A 45 -18.29 -2.07 8.34
C GLN A 45 -17.18 -2.10 7.28
N ILE A 46 -15.95 -1.99 7.80
CA ILE A 46 -14.72 -2.14 7.05
C ILE A 46 -14.76 -3.57 6.52
N ASN A 47 -15.19 -3.75 5.30
CA ASN A 47 -15.30 -5.05 4.65
C ASN A 47 -14.58 -5.04 3.30
N ILE A 48 -14.31 -6.21 2.77
CA ILE A 48 -13.56 -6.37 1.53
C ILE A 48 -14.21 -5.66 0.33
N GLN A 49 -15.51 -5.40 0.34
CA GLN A 49 -16.17 -4.65 -0.73
C GLN A 49 -15.70 -3.21 -0.83
N SER A 50 -15.25 -2.62 0.29
CA SER A 50 -14.70 -1.26 0.31
C SER A 50 -13.29 -1.16 -0.32
N VAL A 51 -12.61 -2.28 -0.57
CA VAL A 51 -11.31 -2.28 -1.27
C VAL A 51 -11.45 -2.44 -2.78
N VAL A 52 -12.59 -2.86 -3.28
CA VAL A 52 -12.83 -3.02 -4.73
C VAL A 52 -12.45 -1.78 -5.54
N PRO A 53 -12.69 -0.53 -5.10
CA PRO A 53 -12.26 0.66 -5.82
C PRO A 53 -10.73 0.82 -5.96
N PHE A 54 -9.94 0.10 -5.16
CA PHE A 54 -8.49 0.13 -5.21
C PHE A 54 -7.90 -0.96 -6.12
N ILE A 55 -8.71 -1.86 -6.65
CA ILE A 55 -8.30 -2.98 -7.51
C ILE A 55 -8.58 -2.63 -8.98
N PRO A 56 -7.63 -2.89 -9.91
CA PRO A 56 -6.30 -3.49 -9.69
C PRO A 56 -5.29 -2.52 -9.03
N LEU A 57 -4.48 -3.03 -8.11
CA LEU A 57 -3.43 -2.26 -7.46
C LEU A 57 -2.05 -2.69 -7.97
N ASN A 58 -1.31 -1.75 -8.57
CA ASN A 58 0.04 -1.97 -9.06
C ASN A 58 1.08 -1.61 -7.98
N LEU A 59 2.02 -2.52 -7.72
CA LEU A 59 3.12 -2.34 -6.79
C LEU A 59 4.44 -2.46 -7.55
N TYR A 60 5.18 -1.36 -7.63
CA TYR A 60 6.31 -1.22 -8.56
C TYR A 60 7.65 -1.58 -7.93
N PHE A 61 8.60 -1.99 -8.78
CA PHE A 61 9.97 -2.36 -8.42
C PHE A 61 10.99 -1.60 -9.29
N HIS A 62 12.15 -1.35 -8.72
CA HIS A 62 13.30 -0.94 -9.52
C HIS A 62 13.71 -2.03 -10.51
N ASN A 63 14.52 -1.65 -11.50
CA ASN A 63 15.01 -2.60 -12.50
C ASN A 63 15.75 -3.75 -11.82
N ASP A 64 15.44 -4.97 -12.26
CA ASP A 64 16.04 -6.23 -11.81
C ASP A 64 15.97 -6.50 -10.29
N GLU A 65 15.11 -5.79 -9.56
CA GLU A 65 14.82 -6.04 -8.13
C GLU A 65 13.54 -6.89 -7.94
N PRO A 66 13.51 -7.69 -6.86
CA PRO A 66 14.55 -7.95 -5.87
C PRO A 66 15.64 -8.91 -6.37
N ASP A 67 16.84 -8.80 -5.77
CA ASP A 67 18.00 -9.67 -6.00
C ASP A 67 18.43 -9.77 -7.48
N CYS A 68 19.11 -8.73 -7.92
CA CYS A 68 19.69 -8.63 -9.26
C CYS A 68 20.52 -9.86 -9.63
N CYS A 69 20.55 -10.13 -10.93
CA CYS A 69 21.55 -10.97 -11.60
C CYS A 69 21.52 -12.45 -11.17
N THR A 70 20.35 -12.99 -10.82
CA THR A 70 20.19 -14.39 -10.38
C THR A 70 19.02 -15.10 -11.05
N MET A 71 19.16 -16.40 -11.28
CA MET A 71 18.10 -17.28 -11.78
C MET A 71 17.19 -17.83 -10.66
N LYS A 72 17.40 -17.45 -9.39
CA LYS A 72 16.54 -17.85 -8.28
C LYS A 72 15.10 -17.37 -8.50
N THR A 73 14.15 -18.14 -8.00
CA THR A 73 12.71 -17.83 -8.04
C THR A 73 12.18 -17.27 -6.70
N SER A 74 13.03 -17.25 -5.67
CA SER A 74 12.72 -16.77 -4.32
C SER A 74 13.67 -15.66 -3.88
N THR A 75 13.26 -14.92 -2.86
CA THR A 75 14.03 -13.85 -2.22
C THR A 75 13.71 -13.81 -0.73
N GLU A 76 14.66 -13.30 0.08
CA GLU A 76 14.43 -13.00 1.50
C GLU A 76 13.94 -11.54 1.69
N LYS A 77 14.12 -10.68 0.68
CA LYS A 77 13.69 -9.28 0.75
C LYS A 77 12.16 -9.17 0.78
N THR A 78 11.68 -8.20 1.55
CA THR A 78 10.26 -7.83 1.58
C THR A 78 9.95 -6.78 0.51
N TYR A 79 8.69 -6.69 0.10
CA TYR A 79 8.25 -5.60 -0.80
C TYR A 79 8.48 -4.21 -0.18
N LYS A 80 8.33 -4.07 1.15
CA LYS A 80 8.60 -2.79 1.83
C LYS A 80 10.06 -2.34 1.65
N GLU A 81 11.01 -3.24 1.75
CA GLU A 81 12.43 -2.94 1.52
C GLU A 81 12.68 -2.54 0.07
N ALA A 82 12.10 -3.29 -0.89
CA ALA A 82 12.19 -2.95 -2.32
C ALA A 82 11.57 -1.58 -2.62
N TYR A 83 10.39 -1.28 -2.05
CA TYR A 83 9.72 0.02 -2.16
C TYR A 83 10.61 1.17 -1.63
N ILE A 84 11.13 1.03 -0.40
CA ILE A 84 11.97 2.08 0.22
C ILE A 84 13.23 2.33 -0.62
N SER A 85 13.87 1.27 -1.11
CA SER A 85 15.05 1.38 -1.95
C SER A 85 14.73 2.08 -3.27
N TYR A 86 13.61 1.74 -3.90
CA TYR A 86 13.19 2.35 -5.16
C TYR A 86 12.80 3.82 -4.98
N PHE A 87 12.07 4.15 -3.93
CA PHE A 87 11.65 5.53 -3.65
C PHE A 87 12.85 6.47 -3.46
N LYS A 88 13.92 6.00 -2.84
CA LYS A 88 15.19 6.77 -2.69
C LYS A 88 15.91 7.05 -3.99
N MET A 89 15.56 6.39 -5.08
CA MET A 89 16.21 6.57 -6.39
C MET A 89 15.54 7.65 -7.26
N GLU A 90 14.54 8.35 -6.75
CA GLU A 90 13.81 9.40 -7.48
C GLU A 90 14.75 10.43 -8.13
N GLU A 91 15.73 10.94 -7.39
CA GLU A 91 16.71 11.90 -7.93
C GLU A 91 17.54 11.32 -9.09
N GLU A 92 17.89 10.04 -9.03
CA GLU A 92 18.63 9.37 -10.11
C GLU A 92 17.75 9.25 -11.36
N TYR A 93 16.50 8.87 -11.21
CA TYR A 93 15.54 8.77 -12.31
C TYR A 93 15.27 10.12 -12.96
N ASN A 94 15.14 11.18 -12.17
CA ASN A 94 14.90 12.54 -12.65
C ASN A 94 16.08 13.11 -13.48
N LYS A 95 17.32 12.60 -13.31
CA LYS A 95 18.45 12.95 -14.18
C LYS A 95 18.27 12.48 -15.63
N TYR A 96 17.57 11.37 -15.82
CA TYR A 96 17.31 10.79 -17.15
C TYR A 96 15.98 11.24 -17.73
N ASN A 97 14.99 11.52 -16.88
CA ASN A 97 13.65 11.95 -17.29
C ASN A 97 13.07 12.89 -16.20
N PRO A 98 13.14 14.24 -16.43
CA PRO A 98 12.74 15.23 -15.43
C PRO A 98 11.24 15.32 -15.37
N ASN A 99 10.39 14.53 -15.19
CA ASN A 99 8.91 14.63 -15.02
C ASN A 99 8.32 13.36 -14.41
N LEU A 100 9.13 12.68 -13.56
CA LEU A 100 8.72 11.43 -12.94
C LEU A 100 8.18 11.61 -11.52
N GLU A 101 8.11 12.84 -11.00
CA GLU A 101 7.60 13.13 -9.66
C GLU A 101 6.22 12.52 -9.42
N SER A 102 5.30 12.66 -10.37
CA SER A 102 3.96 12.06 -10.27
C SER A 102 4.00 10.53 -10.21
N PHE A 103 4.97 9.87 -10.85
CA PHE A 103 5.12 8.44 -10.71
C PHE A 103 5.56 8.06 -9.29
N PHE A 104 6.55 8.75 -8.71
CA PHE A 104 7.05 8.44 -7.37
C PHE A 104 6.04 8.76 -6.29
N GLU A 105 5.38 9.91 -6.36
CA GLU A 105 4.39 10.32 -5.33
C GLU A 105 3.04 9.62 -5.51
N ASP A 106 2.45 9.65 -6.72
CA ASP A 106 1.08 9.17 -6.93
C ASP A 106 1.03 7.65 -7.14
N SER A 107 1.96 7.12 -7.95
CA SER A 107 1.94 5.70 -8.31
C SER A 107 2.71 4.85 -7.30
N LEU A 108 3.97 5.15 -7.02
CA LEU A 108 4.80 4.32 -6.15
C LEU A 108 4.37 4.47 -4.67
N LYS A 109 4.37 5.68 -4.14
CA LYS A 109 4.00 5.98 -2.75
C LYS A 109 2.50 5.87 -2.52
N GLY A 110 1.70 6.44 -3.42
CA GLY A 110 0.24 6.39 -3.34
C GLY A 110 -0.29 4.96 -3.31
N ASN A 111 0.25 4.07 -4.16
CA ASN A 111 -0.18 2.67 -4.17
C ASN A 111 0.34 1.88 -2.95
N PHE A 112 1.51 2.22 -2.40
CA PHE A 112 1.96 1.62 -1.15
C PHE A 112 1.04 2.01 0.03
N ASN A 113 0.53 3.24 0.06
CA ASN A 113 -0.46 3.68 1.04
C ASN A 113 -1.80 2.95 0.89
N LYS A 114 -2.29 2.79 -0.36
CA LYS A 114 -3.51 2.01 -0.65
C LYS A 114 -3.38 0.56 -0.22
N LEU A 115 -2.20 -0.05 -0.36
CA LEU A 115 -1.93 -1.40 0.14
C LEU A 115 -2.16 -1.52 1.65
N SER A 116 -1.76 -0.51 2.44
CA SER A 116 -1.99 -0.49 3.88
C SER A 116 -3.49 -0.46 4.22
N ILE A 117 -4.29 0.25 3.44
CA ILE A 117 -5.75 0.29 3.58
C ILE A 117 -6.34 -1.10 3.27
N ILE A 118 -5.95 -1.70 2.14
CA ILE A 118 -6.37 -3.05 1.74
C ILE A 118 -6.05 -4.07 2.85
N PHE A 119 -4.84 -4.03 3.41
CA PHE A 119 -4.44 -4.93 4.49
C PHE A 119 -5.29 -4.77 5.75
N SER A 120 -5.67 -3.54 6.10
CA SER A 120 -6.55 -3.28 7.25
C SER A 120 -7.92 -3.91 7.05
N HIS A 121 -8.50 -3.80 5.84
CA HIS A 121 -9.79 -4.40 5.51
C HIS A 121 -9.72 -5.93 5.50
N ILE A 122 -8.68 -6.52 4.88
CA ILE A 122 -8.48 -7.97 4.87
C ILE A 122 -8.36 -8.49 6.32
N LEU A 123 -7.54 -7.85 7.17
CA LEU A 123 -7.38 -8.26 8.57
C LEU A 123 -8.68 -8.14 9.36
N SER A 124 -9.49 -7.12 9.11
CA SER A 124 -10.81 -6.97 9.74
C SER A 124 -11.74 -8.14 9.41
N ASP A 125 -11.83 -8.49 8.13
CA ASP A 125 -12.68 -9.60 7.68
C ASP A 125 -12.16 -10.97 8.17
N LEU A 126 -10.84 -11.19 8.18
CA LEU A 126 -10.23 -12.41 8.73
C LEU A 126 -10.51 -12.56 10.24
N LYS A 127 -10.47 -11.46 11.01
CA LYS A 127 -10.84 -11.46 12.45
C LYS A 127 -12.30 -11.80 12.68
N GLN A 128 -13.18 -11.50 11.71
CA GLN A 128 -14.59 -11.88 11.72
C GLN A 128 -14.83 -13.34 11.29
N GLY A 129 -13.76 -14.11 11.04
CA GLY A 129 -13.84 -15.52 10.65
C GLY A 129 -14.09 -15.77 9.17
N LYS A 130 -14.06 -14.72 8.34
CA LYS A 130 -14.23 -14.85 6.89
C LYS A 130 -12.96 -15.46 6.28
N LYS A 131 -13.12 -16.14 5.15
CA LYS A 131 -12.02 -16.66 4.35
C LYS A 131 -11.79 -15.76 3.13
N ILE A 132 -10.54 -15.43 2.85
CA ILE A 132 -10.16 -14.47 1.82
C ILE A 132 -9.15 -15.08 0.86
N GLN A 133 -9.35 -14.83 -0.43
CA GLN A 133 -8.41 -15.14 -1.49
C GLN A 133 -7.93 -13.85 -2.16
N LEU A 134 -6.60 -13.67 -2.22
CA LEU A 134 -5.91 -12.58 -2.89
C LEU A 134 -5.22 -13.11 -4.14
N GLN A 135 -5.48 -12.54 -5.31
CA GLN A 135 -4.82 -12.93 -6.56
C GLN A 135 -3.79 -11.90 -6.99
N ILE A 136 -2.57 -12.35 -7.28
CA ILE A 136 -1.44 -11.50 -7.63
C ILE A 136 -0.82 -11.94 -8.95
N LYS A 137 -0.60 -10.99 -9.86
CA LYS A 137 0.19 -11.17 -11.09
C LYS A 137 1.58 -10.55 -10.91
N GLY A 138 2.62 -11.25 -11.37
CA GLY A 138 3.98 -10.73 -11.42
C GLY A 138 4.39 -10.41 -12.85
N HIS A 139 4.97 -9.21 -13.06
CA HIS A 139 5.41 -8.73 -14.36
C HIS A 139 6.89 -8.35 -14.33
N ALA A 140 7.55 -8.42 -15.49
CA ALA A 140 8.90 -7.94 -15.72
C ALA A 140 8.96 -7.20 -17.06
N SER A 141 9.88 -6.24 -17.19
CA SER A 141 10.17 -5.62 -18.48
C SER A 141 10.97 -6.57 -19.39
N PRO A 142 10.94 -6.41 -20.73
CA PRO A 142 11.54 -7.34 -21.68
C PRO A 142 13.08 -7.25 -21.79
N LEU A 143 13.76 -6.70 -20.79
CA LEU A 143 15.21 -6.42 -20.82
C LEU A 143 16.10 -7.66 -20.76
N HIS A 144 15.57 -8.79 -20.27
CA HIS A 144 16.28 -10.05 -20.10
C HIS A 144 15.60 -11.19 -20.84
N GLU A 145 16.25 -12.37 -20.87
CA GLU A 145 15.68 -13.57 -21.45
C GLU A 145 14.37 -13.96 -20.75
N LYS A 146 13.46 -14.54 -21.51
CA LYS A 146 12.11 -14.93 -21.06
C LYS A 146 12.10 -15.72 -19.75
N GLN A 147 13.01 -16.72 -19.62
CA GLN A 147 13.05 -17.52 -18.39
C GLN A 147 13.51 -16.72 -17.18
N TYR A 148 14.47 -15.81 -17.39
CA TYR A 148 14.90 -14.87 -16.35
C TYR A 148 13.75 -13.96 -15.89
N ASN A 149 13.00 -13.39 -16.83
CA ASN A 149 11.86 -12.51 -16.55
C ASN A 149 10.71 -13.25 -15.83
N ILE A 150 10.47 -14.52 -16.13
CA ILE A 150 9.54 -15.36 -15.36
C ILE A 150 10.06 -15.57 -13.93
N ASN A 151 11.34 -15.86 -13.75
CA ASN A 151 11.93 -16.04 -12.41
C ASN A 151 11.91 -14.73 -11.60
N LEU A 152 12.19 -13.60 -12.26
CA LEU A 152 12.11 -12.27 -11.65
C LEU A 152 10.68 -11.95 -11.20
N SER A 153 9.68 -12.27 -12.02
CA SER A 153 8.28 -12.07 -11.62
C SER A 153 7.88 -12.90 -10.40
N LYS A 154 8.40 -14.13 -10.28
CA LYS A 154 8.23 -14.98 -9.08
C LYS A 154 8.91 -14.36 -7.86
N ARG A 155 10.15 -13.86 -8.00
CA ARG A 155 10.84 -13.17 -6.89
C ARG A 155 10.06 -11.94 -6.40
N ARG A 156 9.47 -11.15 -7.31
CA ARG A 156 8.62 -10.01 -6.97
C ARG A 156 7.39 -10.41 -6.18
N ILE A 157 6.70 -11.47 -6.61
CA ILE A 157 5.58 -12.04 -5.86
C ILE A 157 6.05 -12.52 -4.49
N LYS A 158 7.17 -13.26 -4.41
CA LYS A 158 7.69 -13.76 -3.12
C LYS A 158 8.06 -12.63 -2.17
N SER A 159 8.62 -11.52 -2.66
CA SER A 159 8.92 -10.36 -1.82
C SER A 159 7.66 -9.73 -1.21
N PHE A 160 6.55 -9.73 -1.96
CA PHE A 160 5.27 -9.30 -1.45
C PHE A 160 4.73 -10.26 -0.39
N ILE A 161 4.82 -11.58 -0.62
CA ILE A 161 4.41 -12.60 0.35
C ILE A 161 5.22 -12.44 1.65
N ASN A 162 6.55 -12.25 1.56
CA ASN A 162 7.39 -11.97 2.73
C ASN A 162 6.91 -10.73 3.49
N TYR A 163 6.48 -9.68 2.77
CA TYR A 163 5.92 -8.48 3.40
C TYR A 163 4.59 -8.75 4.10
N VAL A 164 3.69 -9.55 3.51
CA VAL A 164 2.44 -9.98 4.15
C VAL A 164 2.73 -10.78 5.41
N GLU A 165 3.62 -11.78 5.34
CA GLU A 165 4.00 -12.64 6.46
C GLU A 165 4.56 -11.85 7.66
N LEU A 166 5.32 -10.78 7.41
CA LEU A 166 5.94 -9.95 8.45
C LEU A 166 5.09 -8.75 8.88
N HIS A 167 3.96 -8.48 8.19
CA HIS A 167 3.14 -7.31 8.44
C HIS A 167 2.58 -7.28 9.87
N GLN A 168 2.69 -6.10 10.54
CA GLN A 168 2.17 -5.87 11.89
C GLN A 168 2.49 -7.03 12.85
N SER A 169 3.77 -7.38 12.99
CA SER A 169 4.21 -8.47 13.86
C SER A 169 3.55 -9.81 13.51
N LYS A 170 3.47 -10.13 12.22
CA LYS A 170 2.92 -11.38 11.67
C LYS A 170 1.39 -11.54 11.85
N ALA A 171 0.65 -10.44 11.78
CA ALA A 171 -0.81 -10.45 11.96
C ALA A 171 -1.55 -11.37 10.97
N PHE A 172 -1.00 -11.62 9.77
CA PHE A 172 -1.58 -12.52 8.77
C PHE A 172 -1.18 -13.99 8.95
N SER A 173 -0.08 -14.30 9.67
CA SER A 173 0.47 -15.65 9.74
C SER A 173 -0.53 -16.72 10.20
N PRO A 174 -1.35 -16.50 11.26
CA PRO A 174 -2.33 -17.50 11.68
C PRO A 174 -3.36 -17.83 10.59
N TYR A 175 -3.72 -16.85 9.75
CA TYR A 175 -4.70 -17.02 8.68
C TYR A 175 -4.10 -17.65 7.43
N LEU A 176 -2.81 -17.42 7.16
CA LEU A 176 -2.07 -18.13 6.10
C LEU A 176 -1.89 -19.60 6.46
N GLU A 177 -1.51 -19.90 7.71
CA GLU A 177 -1.27 -21.26 8.20
C GLU A 177 -2.55 -22.12 8.24
N ASN A 178 -3.69 -21.54 8.64
CA ASN A 178 -4.98 -22.26 8.69
C ASN A 178 -5.79 -22.24 7.38
N GLY A 179 -5.26 -21.56 6.34
CA GLY A 179 -5.89 -21.48 5.02
C GLY A 179 -7.06 -20.51 4.89
N ASN A 180 -7.36 -19.72 5.92
CA ASN A 180 -8.39 -18.68 5.85
C ASN A 180 -7.94 -17.47 5.01
N PHE A 181 -6.63 -17.27 4.84
CA PHE A 181 -6.07 -16.32 3.91
C PHE A 181 -5.22 -17.04 2.87
N GLN A 182 -5.60 -16.95 1.60
CA GLN A 182 -4.91 -17.60 0.50
C GLN A 182 -4.37 -16.57 -0.48
N ILE A 183 -3.13 -16.76 -0.94
CA ILE A 183 -2.53 -15.94 -1.98
C ILE A 183 -2.33 -16.79 -3.22
N ILE A 184 -2.98 -16.41 -4.33
CA ILE A 184 -2.87 -17.07 -5.62
C ILE A 184 -1.86 -16.34 -6.49
N GLU A 185 -0.78 -17.02 -6.82
CA GLU A 185 0.37 -16.49 -7.55
C GLU A 185 0.25 -16.74 -9.05
N LEU A 186 0.38 -15.69 -9.86
CA LEU A 186 0.33 -15.75 -11.32
C LEU A 186 1.58 -15.05 -11.92
N PRO A 187 2.72 -15.75 -12.05
CA PRO A 187 3.94 -15.18 -12.61
C PRO A 187 3.85 -15.11 -14.14
N PHE A 188 3.74 -13.91 -14.70
CA PHE A 188 3.61 -13.68 -16.15
C PHE A 188 4.94 -13.34 -16.83
N GLY A 189 5.96 -12.87 -16.11
CA GLY A 189 7.19 -12.36 -16.69
C GLY A 189 6.93 -11.16 -17.60
N GLU A 190 7.45 -11.19 -18.83
CA GLU A 190 7.30 -10.13 -19.85
C GLU A 190 6.09 -10.33 -20.79
N LYS A 191 5.25 -11.34 -20.57
CA LYS A 191 4.25 -11.82 -21.54
C LYS A 191 3.29 -10.73 -22.04
N ASN A 192 3.10 -9.65 -21.25
CA ASN A 192 2.21 -8.54 -21.57
C ASN A 192 2.95 -7.20 -21.61
N ALA A 193 4.30 -7.21 -21.75
CA ALA A 193 5.05 -5.97 -21.82
C ALA A 193 4.67 -5.14 -23.05
N ALA A 194 4.56 -3.83 -22.88
CA ALA A 194 4.22 -2.94 -23.98
C ALA A 194 5.34 -2.87 -25.02
N ASN A 195 5.00 -2.77 -26.30
CA ASN A 195 5.96 -2.64 -27.41
C ASN A 195 6.83 -1.36 -27.34
N LEU A 196 6.54 -0.46 -26.40
CA LEU A 196 7.26 0.80 -26.20
C LEU A 196 8.48 0.66 -25.26
N VAL A 197 8.64 -0.49 -24.59
CA VAL A 197 9.77 -0.73 -23.69
C VAL A 197 10.93 -1.31 -24.49
N SER A 198 12.09 -0.65 -24.42
CA SER A 198 13.31 -1.14 -25.09
C SER A 198 13.87 -2.35 -24.34
N ASP A 199 14.24 -3.39 -25.09
CA ASP A 199 14.99 -4.56 -24.63
C ASP A 199 16.51 -4.37 -24.70
N ASN A 200 16.99 -3.20 -25.17
CA ASN A 200 18.39 -2.90 -25.33
C ASN A 200 19.03 -2.43 -24.00
N PRO A 201 19.90 -3.23 -23.35
CA PRO A 201 20.54 -2.86 -22.09
C PRO A 201 21.49 -1.66 -22.19
N ASN A 202 21.96 -1.32 -23.41
CA ASN A 202 22.83 -0.16 -23.64
C ASN A 202 22.05 1.17 -23.72
N ASP A 203 20.75 1.12 -24.00
CA ASP A 203 19.85 2.27 -23.98
C ASP A 203 19.15 2.38 -22.61
N LYS A 204 19.93 2.68 -21.56
CA LYS A 204 19.42 2.78 -20.19
C LYS A 204 18.26 3.77 -20.06
N GLN A 205 18.27 4.84 -20.83
CA GLN A 205 17.19 5.83 -20.78
C GLN A 205 15.83 5.22 -21.15
N LYS A 206 15.79 4.37 -22.19
CA LYS A 206 14.54 3.74 -22.62
C LYS A 206 14.24 2.42 -21.93
N SER A 207 15.26 1.65 -21.56
CA SER A 207 15.08 0.33 -20.98
C SER A 207 14.93 0.34 -19.46
N ILE A 208 15.50 1.33 -18.76
CA ILE A 208 15.48 1.42 -17.29
C ILE A 208 14.71 2.65 -16.81
N PHE A 209 15.07 3.84 -17.29
CA PHE A 209 14.61 5.12 -16.74
C PHE A 209 13.39 5.72 -17.45
N SER A 210 12.82 5.04 -18.44
CA SER A 210 11.57 5.48 -19.07
C SER A 210 10.37 5.12 -18.23
N LEU A 211 9.34 5.98 -18.23
CA LEU A 211 8.07 5.70 -17.55
C LEU A 211 7.45 4.38 -18.03
N ALA A 212 7.53 4.08 -19.34
CA ALA A 212 7.02 2.83 -19.89
C ALA A 212 7.68 1.61 -19.24
N ALA A 213 9.03 1.61 -19.11
CA ALA A 213 9.76 0.54 -18.45
C ALA A 213 9.43 0.44 -16.94
N MET A 214 9.24 1.56 -16.27
CA MET A 214 8.86 1.61 -14.86
C MET A 214 7.50 0.96 -14.63
N LEU A 215 6.52 1.22 -15.50
CA LEU A 215 5.16 0.70 -15.39
C LEU A 215 5.08 -0.82 -15.62
N GLU A 216 6.05 -1.44 -16.31
CA GLU A 216 6.09 -2.90 -16.53
C GLU A 216 6.71 -3.67 -15.36
N ARG A 217 7.49 -3.01 -14.50
CA ARG A 217 8.19 -3.65 -13.38
C ARG A 217 7.35 -3.63 -12.12
N LYS A 218 6.37 -4.51 -12.06
CA LYS A 218 5.37 -4.53 -11.01
C LYS A 218 4.90 -5.92 -10.60
N ILE A 219 4.25 -5.98 -9.47
CA ILE A 219 3.19 -6.95 -9.23
C ILE A 219 1.85 -6.20 -9.25
N GLU A 220 0.80 -6.91 -9.57
CA GLU A 220 -0.56 -6.39 -9.65
C GLU A 220 -1.47 -7.24 -8.78
N ILE A 221 -2.09 -6.64 -7.76
CA ILE A 221 -3.19 -7.25 -7.04
C ILE A 221 -4.43 -7.10 -7.93
N VAL A 222 -4.90 -8.20 -8.49
CA VAL A 222 -5.97 -8.18 -9.50
C VAL A 222 -7.33 -8.52 -8.94
N ASP A 223 -7.36 -9.21 -7.80
CA ASP A 223 -8.61 -9.62 -7.18
C ASP A 223 -8.43 -9.86 -5.68
N VAL A 224 -9.44 -9.50 -4.90
CA VAL A 224 -9.57 -9.81 -3.48
C VAL A 224 -11.02 -10.21 -3.24
N LYS A 225 -11.25 -11.46 -2.87
CA LYS A 225 -12.60 -11.99 -2.72
C LYS A 225 -12.78 -12.83 -1.46
N LEU A 226 -14.01 -12.85 -0.97
CA LEU A 226 -14.44 -13.82 0.03
C LEU A 226 -14.58 -15.21 -0.63
N VAL A 227 -14.21 -16.24 0.13
CA VAL A 227 -14.36 -17.65 -0.26
C VAL A 227 -15.26 -18.32 0.77
N GLU A 228 -16.09 -19.24 0.34
CA GLU A 228 -16.97 -20.02 1.22
C GLU A 228 -16.22 -21.09 2.02
#